data_b4bebf4fee930ffb36a09183e05bbca1
#
_entry.id   b4bebf4fee930ffb36a09183e05bbca1
#
_cell.length_a   1.000
_cell.length_b   1.000
_cell.length_c   1.000
_cell.angle_alpha   90.00
_cell.angle_beta   90.00
_cell.angle_gamma   90.00
#
_symmetry.space_group_name_H-M   'P 1'
#
loop_
_entity.id
_entity.type
_entity.pdbx_description
1 polymer ?
#
loop_
_entity_poly.entity_id
_entity_poly.type
_entity_poly.pdbx_seq_one_letter_code
_entity_poly.pdbx_strand_id
1 'polypeptide(L)'
;MTNTEPNAQGVPADAMRRLAELEPGKPGSIFTSDLSVNEFLLVREAGFKPIGLVLGSSIYHVGIQIGRWGKNQELETLSQAMYHARELAMTRMEAEAAALGADGIVGVRLTVEAREFGNDVAEFIAIGTAVKGDNPPPGGGSWRNNKGQPFTSDLSGQDFWTLIRAGYAPLGMVMGTCVYHIAHQKMGAVFSNLGKNVEIEQFTQALYDARELAMARMQAEAEALHAEGVVGVQLNAHNHRWGGHTTEFFSIGTAVRPLRADHEIERPTMVLSLDG
;
A
#
# COMPACT_ATOMS: atom_id res chain seq x y z
N MET A 1 33.39 6.25 6.63
CA MET A 1 32.02 5.69 6.72
C MET A 1 31.46 6.21 8.03
N THR A 2 30.69 7.27 8.00
CA THR A 2 30.05 7.85 9.19
C THR A 2 28.89 6.93 9.57
N ASN A 3 29.07 6.25 10.68
CA ASN A 3 28.05 5.39 11.30
C ASN A 3 26.98 6.33 11.87
N THR A 4 25.98 6.67 11.08
CA THR A 4 24.86 7.53 11.48
C THR A 4 23.74 6.63 11.93
N GLU A 5 23.50 6.56 13.24
CA GLU A 5 22.40 5.79 13.81
C GLU A 5 21.06 6.32 13.29
N PRO A 6 20.10 5.44 12.96
CA PRO A 6 18.77 5.85 12.57
C PRO A 6 18.04 6.55 13.73
N ASN A 7 17.08 7.43 13.41
CA ASN A 7 16.22 8.03 14.43
C ASN A 7 15.32 6.99 15.14
N ALA A 8 14.51 7.42 16.11
CA ALA A 8 13.62 6.54 16.87
C ALA A 8 12.61 5.75 16.01
N GLN A 9 12.32 6.21 14.77
CA GLN A 9 11.46 5.53 13.79
C GLN A 9 12.26 4.70 12.77
N GLY A 10 13.58 4.59 12.94
CA GLY A 10 14.44 3.80 12.04
C GLY A 10 14.74 4.45 10.69
N VAL A 11 14.48 5.76 10.53
CA VAL A 11 14.83 6.52 9.33
C VAL A 11 16.32 6.86 9.36
N PRO A 12 17.11 6.54 8.30
CA PRO A 12 18.53 6.84 8.24
C PRO A 12 18.81 8.35 8.31
N ALA A 13 19.92 8.75 8.95
CA ALA A 13 20.27 10.16 9.10
C ALA A 13 20.50 10.87 7.77
N ASP A 14 20.98 10.17 6.74
CA ASP A 14 21.11 10.74 5.39
C ASP A 14 19.76 11.09 4.76
N ALA A 15 18.73 10.26 5.00
CA ALA A 15 17.36 10.57 4.60
C ALA A 15 16.83 11.80 5.34
N MET A 16 17.05 11.90 6.64
CA MET A 16 16.66 13.07 7.43
C MET A 16 17.37 14.33 6.96
N ARG A 17 18.66 14.27 6.58
CA ARG A 17 19.38 15.41 6.00
C ARG A 17 18.77 15.84 4.67
N ARG A 18 18.47 14.90 3.77
CA ARG A 18 17.77 15.17 2.51
C ARG A 18 16.43 15.87 2.74
N LEU A 19 15.64 15.38 3.68
CA LEU A 19 14.34 15.98 4.02
C LEU A 19 14.50 17.40 4.56
N ALA A 20 15.51 17.66 5.39
CA ALA A 20 15.80 18.98 5.89
C ALA A 20 16.21 20.00 4.80
N GLU A 21 16.81 19.53 3.70
CA GLU A 21 17.13 20.35 2.52
C GLU A 21 15.87 20.62 1.67
N LEU A 22 14.91 19.69 1.65
CA LEU A 22 13.65 19.77 0.89
C LEU A 22 12.53 20.47 1.68
N GLU A 23 12.78 20.92 2.91
CA GLU A 23 11.78 21.52 3.78
C GLU A 23 11.01 22.66 3.07
N PRO A 24 9.67 22.59 3.01
CA PRO A 24 8.87 23.56 2.30
C PRO A 24 9.09 24.99 2.82
N GLY A 25 9.38 25.91 1.91
CA GLY A 25 9.60 27.33 2.22
C GLY A 25 11.06 27.74 2.40
N LYS A 26 12.02 26.84 2.37
CA LYS A 26 13.44 27.22 2.30
C LYS A 26 13.80 27.79 0.92
N PRO A 27 14.57 28.89 0.85
CA PRO A 27 15.07 29.41 -0.41
C PRO A 27 15.88 28.34 -1.16
N GLY A 28 15.50 28.06 -2.41
CA GLY A 28 16.17 27.06 -3.23
C GLY A 28 15.74 25.60 -3.01
N SER A 29 14.76 25.31 -2.13
CA SER A 29 14.23 23.97 -2.01
C SER A 29 13.43 23.61 -3.27
N ILE A 30 13.74 22.45 -3.84
CA ILE A 30 13.04 21.88 -5.01
C ILE A 30 12.20 20.73 -4.49
N PHE A 31 10.86 20.79 -4.66
CA PHE A 31 10.03 19.64 -4.35
C PHE A 31 10.22 18.55 -5.39
N THR A 32 10.09 17.31 -4.97
CA THR A 32 10.07 16.13 -5.82
C THR A 32 8.75 15.40 -5.66
N SER A 33 8.26 14.74 -6.71
CA SER A 33 7.01 13.98 -6.70
C SER A 33 7.12 12.83 -7.68
N ASP A 34 6.49 11.71 -7.39
CA ASP A 34 6.34 10.59 -8.30
C ASP A 34 5.01 10.62 -9.07
N LEU A 35 4.17 11.62 -8.80
CA LEU A 35 2.95 11.87 -9.56
C LEU A 35 3.29 12.34 -10.98
N SER A 36 2.54 11.86 -11.97
CA SER A 36 2.56 12.45 -13.31
C SER A 36 2.11 13.91 -13.28
N VAL A 37 2.37 14.66 -14.34
CA VAL A 37 1.97 16.08 -14.41
C VAL A 37 0.46 16.26 -14.24
N ASN A 38 -0.34 15.38 -14.85
CA ASN A 38 -1.80 15.45 -14.72
C ASN A 38 -2.25 15.12 -13.29
N GLU A 39 -1.69 14.11 -12.67
CA GLU A 39 -2.00 13.74 -11.29
C GLU A 39 -1.60 14.85 -10.31
N PHE A 40 -0.43 15.46 -10.52
CA PHE A 40 0.01 16.62 -9.75
C PHE A 40 -1.02 17.75 -9.79
N LEU A 41 -1.53 18.11 -10.98
CA LEU A 41 -2.53 19.15 -11.14
C LEU A 41 -3.86 18.79 -10.47
N LEU A 42 -4.30 17.54 -10.58
CA LEU A 42 -5.54 17.07 -9.96
C LEU A 42 -5.44 17.05 -8.42
N VAL A 43 -4.30 16.65 -7.86
CA VAL A 43 -4.05 16.72 -6.42
C VAL A 43 -4.06 18.18 -5.94
N ARG A 44 -3.51 19.12 -6.72
CA ARG A 44 -3.60 20.56 -6.45
C ARG A 44 -5.05 21.06 -6.49
N GLU A 45 -5.83 20.62 -7.48
CA GLU A 45 -7.24 20.99 -7.61
C GLU A 45 -8.11 20.36 -6.49
N ALA A 46 -7.71 19.21 -5.96
CA ALA A 46 -8.32 18.62 -4.77
C ALA A 46 -8.07 19.43 -3.48
N GLY A 47 -7.26 20.50 -3.53
CA GLY A 47 -6.92 21.34 -2.38
C GLY A 47 -5.74 20.83 -1.57
N PHE A 48 -4.85 20.06 -2.19
CA PHE A 48 -3.64 19.55 -1.55
C PHE A 48 -2.38 20.02 -2.29
N LYS A 49 -1.38 20.45 -1.54
CA LYS A 49 -0.08 20.84 -2.06
C LYS A 49 0.90 19.67 -1.94
N PRO A 50 1.41 19.09 -3.05
CA PRO A 50 2.55 18.18 -3.00
C PRO A 50 3.78 18.92 -2.45
N ILE A 51 4.45 18.32 -1.46
CA ILE A 51 5.57 18.92 -0.74
C ILE A 51 6.86 18.14 -0.86
N GLY A 52 6.83 16.87 -1.22
CA GLY A 52 8.03 16.09 -1.46
C GLY A 52 7.76 14.63 -1.68
N LEU A 53 8.72 13.97 -2.34
CA LEU A 53 8.77 12.52 -2.44
C LEU A 53 9.24 11.93 -1.11
N VAL A 54 8.52 10.93 -0.62
CA VAL A 54 8.87 10.19 0.59
C VAL A 54 9.02 8.71 0.30
N LEU A 55 9.94 8.07 1.02
CA LEU A 55 10.35 6.70 0.79
C LEU A 55 10.63 6.01 2.12
N GLY A 56 10.22 4.74 2.20
CA GLY A 56 10.63 3.85 3.27
C GLY A 56 11.04 2.50 2.68
N SER A 57 12.10 1.91 3.18
CA SER A 57 12.50 0.57 2.79
C SER A 57 12.80 -0.31 3.99
N SER A 58 12.61 -1.61 3.80
CA SER A 58 12.90 -2.65 4.79
C SER A 58 13.55 -3.82 4.07
N ILE A 59 14.72 -4.23 4.53
CA ILE A 59 15.39 -5.43 4.04
C ILE A 59 15.14 -6.54 5.06
N TYR A 60 14.56 -7.63 4.58
CA TYR A 60 14.12 -8.72 5.43
C TYR A 60 14.72 -10.05 4.97
N HIS A 61 15.25 -10.81 5.89
CA HIS A 61 15.66 -12.18 5.63
C HIS A 61 14.46 -13.09 5.81
N VAL A 62 14.05 -13.74 4.71
CA VAL A 62 12.90 -14.65 4.68
C VAL A 62 13.42 -16.08 4.83
N GLY A 63 13.29 -16.63 6.03
CA GLY A 63 13.67 -18.04 6.28
C GLY A 63 12.77 -19.02 5.51
N ILE A 64 13.37 -20.08 4.98
CA ILE A 64 12.65 -21.15 4.27
C ILE A 64 11.70 -21.83 5.25
N GLN A 65 10.41 -21.83 4.93
CA GLN A 65 9.40 -22.60 5.68
C GLN A 65 8.83 -23.69 4.81
N ILE A 66 8.79 -24.92 5.35
CA ILE A 66 8.29 -26.08 4.64
C ILE A 66 6.90 -26.41 5.17
N GLY A 67 5.87 -26.25 4.32
CA GLY A 67 4.53 -26.73 4.61
C GLY A 67 4.46 -28.25 4.71
N ARG A 68 3.42 -28.79 5.38
CA ARG A 68 3.20 -30.24 5.44
C ARG A 68 2.75 -30.75 4.06
N TRP A 69 3.49 -31.66 3.48
CA TRP A 69 3.36 -32.19 2.11
C TRP A 69 1.95 -32.60 1.67
N GLY A 70 1.08 -32.92 2.58
CA GLY A 70 -0.26 -33.47 2.27
C GLY A 70 -1.43 -32.57 2.66
N LYS A 71 -1.21 -31.31 3.08
CA LYS A 71 -2.28 -30.42 3.54
C LYS A 71 -2.14 -29.02 2.95
N ASN A 72 -3.27 -28.48 2.48
CA ASN A 72 -3.43 -27.06 2.25
C ASN A 72 -3.38 -26.35 3.59
N GLN A 73 -2.50 -25.37 3.73
CA GLN A 73 -2.37 -24.62 4.99
C GLN A 73 -1.70 -23.28 4.78
N GLU A 74 -2.07 -22.31 5.60
CA GLU A 74 -1.31 -21.08 5.71
C GLU A 74 0.06 -21.34 6.35
N LEU A 75 1.08 -20.63 5.85
CA LEU A 75 2.38 -20.50 6.46
C LEU A 75 2.40 -19.24 7.33
N GLU A 76 1.76 -19.32 8.49
CA GLU A 76 1.44 -18.20 9.36
C GLU A 76 2.67 -17.35 9.71
N THR A 77 3.79 -17.98 10.10
CA THR A 77 5.03 -17.28 10.40
C THR A 77 5.56 -16.48 9.21
N LEU A 78 5.41 -17.03 7.99
CA LEU A 78 5.84 -16.35 6.77
C LEU A 78 4.87 -15.22 6.40
N SER A 79 3.56 -15.42 6.56
CA SER A 79 2.56 -14.36 6.40
C SER A 79 2.84 -13.18 7.32
N GLN A 80 3.12 -13.44 8.59
CA GLN A 80 3.46 -12.41 9.58
C GLN A 80 4.77 -11.70 9.24
N ALA A 81 5.81 -12.43 8.81
CA ALA A 81 7.08 -11.83 8.41
C ALA A 81 6.93 -10.89 7.20
N MET A 82 6.19 -11.32 6.18
CA MET A 82 5.91 -10.51 4.98
C MET A 82 5.09 -9.26 5.31
N TYR A 83 4.07 -9.41 6.15
CA TYR A 83 3.28 -8.29 6.63
C TYR A 83 4.14 -7.29 7.41
N HIS A 84 4.91 -7.76 8.38
CA HIS A 84 5.74 -6.89 9.23
C HIS A 84 6.83 -6.14 8.44
N ALA A 85 7.42 -6.77 7.44
CA ALA A 85 8.38 -6.12 6.57
C ALA A 85 7.76 -4.96 5.75
N ARG A 86 6.52 -5.13 5.28
CA ARG A 86 5.76 -4.07 4.60
C ARG A 86 5.39 -2.94 5.55
N GLU A 87 4.89 -3.29 6.74
CA GLU A 87 4.55 -2.33 7.78
C GLU A 87 5.76 -1.46 8.15
N LEU A 88 6.95 -2.06 8.27
CA LEU A 88 8.17 -1.33 8.58
C LEU A 88 8.57 -0.35 7.46
N ALA A 89 8.43 -0.74 6.19
CA ALA A 89 8.67 0.15 5.06
C ALA A 89 7.66 1.32 5.06
N MET A 90 6.37 1.04 5.30
CA MET A 90 5.34 2.06 5.41
C MET A 90 5.59 3.02 6.56
N THR A 91 5.89 2.53 7.75
CA THR A 91 6.20 3.36 8.93
C THR A 91 7.36 4.32 8.68
N ARG A 92 8.41 3.88 7.98
CA ARG A 92 9.54 4.73 7.60
C ARG A 92 9.15 5.83 6.61
N MET A 93 8.35 5.49 5.61
CA MET A 93 7.82 6.47 4.65
C MET A 93 6.92 7.51 5.36
N GLU A 94 6.04 7.06 6.25
CA GLU A 94 5.18 7.94 7.06
C GLU A 94 6.00 8.86 7.98
N ALA A 95 7.09 8.37 8.55
CA ALA A 95 8.00 9.17 9.37
C ALA A 95 8.69 10.26 8.54
N GLU A 96 9.09 9.98 7.29
CA GLU A 96 9.59 11.00 6.36
C GLU A 96 8.52 12.07 6.07
N ALA A 97 7.28 11.65 5.79
CA ALA A 97 6.17 12.57 5.54
C ALA A 97 5.85 13.43 6.77
N ALA A 98 5.87 12.85 7.95
CA ALA A 98 5.67 13.57 9.20
C ALA A 98 6.77 14.61 9.44
N ALA A 99 8.02 14.31 9.12
CA ALA A 99 9.15 15.23 9.20
C ALA A 99 9.00 16.45 8.24
N LEU A 100 8.38 16.25 7.07
CA LEU A 100 8.02 17.34 6.14
C LEU A 100 6.76 18.12 6.58
N GLY A 101 6.09 17.72 7.65
CA GLY A 101 4.85 18.35 8.12
C GLY A 101 3.65 18.04 7.23
N ALA A 102 3.66 16.91 6.52
CA ALA A 102 2.58 16.45 5.65
C ALA A 102 1.31 16.09 6.43
N ASP A 103 0.17 16.25 5.77
CA ASP A 103 -1.11 15.75 6.26
C ASP A 103 -1.44 14.36 5.70
N GLY A 104 -0.82 13.99 4.56
CA GLY A 104 -0.98 12.69 3.94
C GLY A 104 0.06 12.36 2.89
N ILE A 105 -0.03 11.14 2.35
CA ILE A 105 0.79 10.61 1.26
C ILE A 105 -0.14 10.03 0.20
N VAL A 106 0.00 10.45 -1.04
CA VAL A 106 -0.82 10.05 -2.18
C VAL A 106 0.03 9.28 -3.20
N GLY A 107 -0.61 8.37 -3.93
CA GLY A 107 0.06 7.55 -4.94
C GLY A 107 1.04 6.55 -4.33
N VAL A 108 0.74 6.04 -3.14
CA VAL A 108 1.63 5.09 -2.46
C VAL A 108 1.76 3.82 -3.28
N ARG A 109 3.00 3.43 -3.56
CA ARG A 109 3.34 2.13 -4.16
C ARG A 109 4.18 1.34 -3.18
N LEU A 110 3.78 0.09 -2.98
CA LEU A 110 4.47 -0.87 -2.14
C LEU A 110 4.96 -2.02 -3.01
N THR A 111 6.27 -2.12 -3.18
CA THR A 111 6.91 -3.14 -4.02
C THR A 111 7.80 -4.05 -3.20
N VAL A 112 8.00 -5.27 -3.71
CA VAL A 112 8.89 -6.26 -3.13
C VAL A 112 9.91 -6.66 -4.20
N GLU A 113 11.17 -6.45 -3.92
CA GLU A 113 12.26 -6.81 -4.81
C GLU A 113 13.14 -7.88 -4.17
N ALA A 114 13.36 -8.98 -4.90
CA ALA A 114 14.36 -9.97 -4.49
C ALA A 114 15.76 -9.39 -4.71
N ARG A 115 16.61 -9.42 -3.69
CA ARG A 115 17.99 -8.94 -3.77
C ARG A 115 18.97 -10.10 -3.84
N GLU A 116 20.01 -9.93 -4.66
CA GLU A 116 21.07 -10.94 -4.88
C GLU A 116 22.06 -11.08 -3.71
N PHE A 117 21.87 -10.32 -2.62
CA PHE A 117 22.75 -10.38 -1.43
C PHE A 117 22.62 -11.69 -0.64
N GLY A 118 21.71 -12.60 -1.03
CA GLY A 118 21.47 -13.92 -0.45
C GLY A 118 20.20 -14.53 -1.03
N ASN A 119 20.12 -15.86 -1.07
CA ASN A 119 18.99 -16.56 -1.67
C ASN A 119 17.64 -16.28 -1.00
N ASP A 120 17.65 -15.67 0.21
CA ASP A 120 16.47 -15.51 1.06
C ASP A 120 16.31 -14.07 1.56
N VAL A 121 16.72 -13.07 0.78
CA VAL A 121 16.61 -11.65 1.14
C VAL A 121 15.65 -10.95 0.20
N ALA A 122 14.66 -10.27 0.78
CA ALA A 122 13.72 -9.41 0.08
C ALA A 122 13.81 -7.97 0.60
N GLU A 123 13.78 -7.01 -0.31
CA GLU A 123 13.60 -5.60 0.01
C GLU A 123 12.16 -5.19 -0.24
N PHE A 124 11.56 -4.56 0.75
CA PHE A 124 10.23 -3.96 0.70
C PHE A 124 10.41 -2.45 0.59
N ILE A 125 9.82 -1.86 -0.41
CA ILE A 125 9.96 -0.44 -0.72
C ILE A 125 8.56 0.19 -0.76
N ALA A 126 8.34 1.20 0.10
CA ALA A 126 7.18 2.06 0.06
C ALA A 126 7.61 3.43 -0.46
N ILE A 127 6.93 3.96 -1.47
CA ILE A 127 7.21 5.27 -2.06
C ILE A 127 5.90 5.99 -2.34
N GLY A 128 5.86 7.31 -2.17
CA GLY A 128 4.70 8.13 -2.49
C GLY A 128 5.01 9.63 -2.39
N THR A 129 4.03 10.44 -2.72
CA THR A 129 4.15 11.90 -2.63
C THR A 129 3.47 12.44 -1.39
N ALA A 130 4.24 13.05 -0.50
CA ALA A 130 3.75 13.75 0.67
C ALA A 130 2.96 14.99 0.27
N VAL A 131 1.77 15.17 0.86
CA VAL A 131 0.86 16.28 0.55
C VAL A 131 0.43 17.01 1.81
N LYS A 132 0.15 18.32 1.65
CA LYS A 132 -0.40 19.18 2.69
C LYS A 132 -1.73 19.77 2.23
N GLY A 133 -2.77 19.64 3.03
CA GLY A 133 -4.06 20.28 2.77
C GLY A 133 -3.96 21.82 2.83
N ASP A 134 -4.53 22.51 1.86
CA ASP A 134 -4.59 23.96 1.84
C ASP A 134 -5.56 24.49 2.91
N ASN A 135 -6.60 23.70 3.24
CA ASN A 135 -7.61 23.99 4.24
C ASN A 135 -7.90 22.74 5.09
N PRO A 136 -8.44 22.90 6.31
CA PRO A 136 -9.00 21.77 7.07
C PRO A 136 -10.10 21.05 6.27
N PRO A 137 -10.38 19.77 6.60
CA PRO A 137 -11.48 19.03 5.95
C PRO A 137 -12.82 19.70 6.22
N PRO A 138 -13.81 19.57 5.31
CA PRO A 138 -15.18 19.98 5.56
C PRO A 138 -15.70 19.37 6.88
N GLY A 139 -16.34 20.21 7.70
CA GLY A 139 -16.77 19.79 9.05
C GLY A 139 -15.72 19.99 10.15
N GLY A 140 -14.53 20.47 9.81
CA GLY A 140 -13.44 20.74 10.75
C GLY A 140 -12.57 19.53 11.06
N GLY A 141 -11.61 19.70 11.96
CA GLY A 141 -10.66 18.66 12.35
C GLY A 141 -9.38 18.64 11.53
N SER A 142 -8.78 17.46 11.36
CA SER A 142 -7.52 17.24 10.67
C SER A 142 -7.69 16.24 9.53
N TRP A 143 -6.88 16.39 8.47
CA TRP A 143 -6.73 15.38 7.44
C TRP A 143 -5.99 14.14 7.92
N ARG A 144 -5.20 14.26 8.99
CA ARG A 144 -4.47 13.13 9.60
C ARG A 144 -5.46 12.10 10.16
N ASN A 145 -5.02 10.85 10.21
CA ASN A 145 -5.83 9.75 10.76
C ASN A 145 -6.11 9.91 12.26
N ASN A 146 -6.89 8.99 12.83
CA ASN A 146 -7.26 8.99 14.24
C ASN A 146 -6.07 8.82 15.22
N LYS A 147 -4.91 8.39 14.71
CA LYS A 147 -3.65 8.29 15.47
C LYS A 147 -2.78 9.55 15.35
N GLY A 148 -3.24 10.59 14.62
CA GLY A 148 -2.50 11.81 14.36
C GLY A 148 -1.37 11.66 13.32
N GLN A 149 -1.31 10.52 12.62
CA GLN A 149 -0.35 10.26 11.56
C GLN A 149 -0.86 10.80 10.23
N PRO A 150 0.03 11.13 9.26
CA PRO A 150 -0.38 11.41 7.89
C PRO A 150 -1.22 10.25 7.33
N PHE A 151 -2.33 10.57 6.64
CA PHE A 151 -3.04 9.51 5.91
C PHE A 151 -2.16 8.96 4.78
N THR A 152 -2.40 7.71 4.38
CA THR A 152 -1.75 7.08 3.23
C THR A 152 -2.81 6.61 2.24
N SER A 153 -2.53 6.70 0.93
CA SER A 153 -3.45 6.28 -0.11
C SER A 153 -2.68 5.74 -1.31
N ASP A 154 -3.05 4.54 -1.77
CA ASP A 154 -2.53 3.92 -2.99
C ASP A 154 -3.25 4.40 -4.27
N LEU A 155 -4.27 5.23 -4.12
CA LEU A 155 -5.00 5.82 -5.23
C LEU A 155 -4.10 6.70 -6.10
N SER A 156 -4.32 6.64 -7.42
CA SER A 156 -3.72 7.60 -8.35
C SER A 156 -4.15 9.03 -8.00
N GLY A 157 -3.42 10.03 -8.46
CA GLY A 157 -3.82 11.43 -8.27
C GLY A 157 -5.21 11.74 -8.83
N GLN A 158 -5.63 11.06 -9.89
CA GLN A 158 -6.96 11.17 -10.47
C GLN A 158 -8.03 10.57 -9.55
N ASP A 159 -7.80 9.35 -9.06
CA ASP A 159 -8.75 8.69 -8.16
C ASP A 159 -8.84 9.40 -6.81
N PHE A 160 -7.72 9.91 -6.32
CA PHE A 160 -7.67 10.73 -5.12
C PHE A 160 -8.50 12.01 -5.28
N TRP A 161 -8.34 12.74 -6.39
CA TRP A 161 -9.16 13.91 -6.69
C TRP A 161 -10.65 13.56 -6.73
N THR A 162 -11.00 12.46 -7.42
CA THR A 162 -12.38 11.96 -7.50
C THR A 162 -12.93 11.64 -6.12
N LEU A 163 -12.14 10.97 -5.25
CA LEU A 163 -12.50 10.62 -3.89
C LEU A 163 -12.87 11.87 -3.07
N ILE A 164 -11.98 12.88 -3.08
CA ILE A 164 -12.21 14.14 -2.34
C ILE A 164 -13.44 14.87 -2.87
N ARG A 165 -13.62 14.93 -4.20
CA ARG A 165 -14.80 15.57 -4.85
C ARG A 165 -16.10 14.82 -4.53
N ALA A 166 -16.05 13.49 -4.41
CA ALA A 166 -17.17 12.67 -3.99
C ALA A 166 -17.53 12.84 -2.49
N GLY A 167 -16.75 13.62 -1.73
CA GLY A 167 -17.01 13.90 -0.33
C GLY A 167 -16.54 12.80 0.61
N TYR A 168 -15.45 12.11 0.27
CA TYR A 168 -14.77 11.16 1.14
C TYR A 168 -13.35 11.63 1.48
N ALA A 169 -12.88 11.27 2.67
CA ALA A 169 -11.49 11.45 3.08
C ALA A 169 -10.78 10.10 3.20
N PRO A 170 -9.53 9.98 2.73
CA PRO A 170 -8.71 8.83 3.03
C PRO A 170 -8.31 8.87 4.51
N LEU A 171 -8.23 7.69 5.13
CA LEU A 171 -7.76 7.49 6.51
C LEU A 171 -6.39 6.83 6.53
N GLY A 172 -6.16 5.89 5.63
CA GLY A 172 -4.92 5.15 5.51
C GLY A 172 -5.01 4.06 4.46
N MET A 173 -3.87 3.71 3.90
CA MET A 173 -3.73 2.50 3.11
C MET A 173 -3.78 1.31 4.06
N VAL A 174 -4.62 0.34 3.73
CA VAL A 174 -4.81 -0.89 4.52
C VAL A 174 -4.41 -2.09 3.70
N MET A 175 -3.86 -3.11 4.35
CA MET A 175 -3.32 -4.27 3.67
C MET A 175 -3.56 -5.57 4.43
N GLY A 176 -3.54 -6.68 3.70
CA GLY A 176 -3.60 -8.02 4.27
C GLY A 176 -2.76 -8.99 3.48
N THR A 177 -2.04 -9.84 4.16
CA THR A 177 -1.13 -10.82 3.56
C THR A 177 -1.50 -12.22 4.04
N CYS A 178 -1.52 -13.17 3.11
CA CYS A 178 -1.62 -14.59 3.41
C CYS A 178 -0.67 -15.37 2.50
N VAL A 179 0.29 -16.06 3.09
CA VAL A 179 1.16 -17.00 2.39
C VAL A 179 0.64 -18.40 2.61
N TYR A 180 0.25 -19.06 1.52
CA TYR A 180 -0.47 -20.32 1.57
C TYR A 180 0.29 -21.41 0.83
N HIS A 181 0.44 -22.58 1.47
CA HIS A 181 0.99 -23.79 0.86
C HIS A 181 -0.14 -24.62 0.29
N ILE A 182 -0.03 -24.94 -1.00
CA ILE A 182 -0.99 -25.79 -1.71
C ILE A 182 -0.43 -27.20 -1.77
N ALA A 183 -1.17 -28.17 -1.24
CA ALA A 183 -0.77 -29.57 -1.21
C ALA A 183 -0.63 -30.16 -2.62
N HIS A 184 0.33 -31.07 -2.78
CA HIS A 184 0.51 -31.81 -4.01
C HIS A 184 -0.70 -32.69 -4.32
N GLN A 185 -1.11 -32.74 -5.59
CA GLN A 185 -2.13 -33.68 -6.02
C GLN A 185 -1.65 -35.12 -5.81
N LYS A 186 -2.56 -35.97 -5.33
CA LYS A 186 -2.31 -37.41 -5.30
C LYS A 186 -2.12 -37.93 -6.73
N MET A 187 -1.13 -38.79 -6.95
CA MET A 187 -0.79 -39.34 -8.29
C MET A 187 -2.03 -39.93 -9.01
N GLY A 188 -2.97 -40.53 -8.29
CA GLY A 188 -4.22 -41.07 -8.86
C GLY A 188 -5.12 -39.99 -9.48
N ALA A 189 -5.20 -38.81 -8.88
CA ALA A 189 -5.98 -37.69 -9.42
C ALA A 189 -5.34 -37.09 -10.70
N VAL A 190 -4.03 -37.07 -10.77
CA VAL A 190 -3.29 -36.63 -11.97
C VAL A 190 -3.59 -37.56 -13.14
N PHE A 191 -3.57 -38.88 -12.92
CA PHE A 191 -3.87 -39.88 -13.97
C PHE A 191 -5.33 -39.86 -14.42
N SER A 192 -6.30 -39.62 -13.50
CA SER A 192 -7.73 -39.58 -13.86
C SER A 192 -8.13 -38.37 -14.69
N ASN A 193 -7.33 -37.28 -14.59
CA ASN A 193 -7.58 -36.02 -15.28
C ASN A 193 -6.75 -35.84 -16.58
N LEU A 194 -5.96 -36.83 -16.95
CA LEU A 194 -5.13 -36.79 -18.14
C LEU A 194 -6.00 -36.60 -19.40
N GLY A 195 -5.82 -35.52 -20.11
CA GLY A 195 -6.58 -35.17 -21.33
C GLY A 195 -7.98 -34.61 -21.11
N LYS A 196 -8.38 -34.27 -19.87
CA LYS A 196 -9.67 -33.64 -19.55
C LYS A 196 -9.48 -32.22 -19.05
N ASN A 197 -10.39 -31.34 -19.44
CA ASN A 197 -10.51 -30.00 -18.88
C ASN A 197 -11.50 -30.06 -17.71
N VAL A 198 -10.98 -30.19 -16.49
CA VAL A 198 -11.80 -30.31 -15.26
C VAL A 198 -11.28 -29.34 -14.21
N GLU A 199 -12.18 -28.78 -13.42
CA GLU A 199 -11.82 -27.97 -12.27
C GLU A 199 -11.09 -28.83 -11.23
N ILE A 200 -10.06 -28.25 -10.62
CA ILE A 200 -9.31 -28.87 -9.53
C ILE A 200 -9.83 -28.28 -8.22
N GLU A 201 -10.97 -28.79 -7.74
CA GLU A 201 -11.69 -28.28 -6.56
C GLU A 201 -10.78 -28.02 -5.35
N GLN A 202 -9.81 -28.92 -5.09
CA GLN A 202 -8.87 -28.76 -3.98
C GLN A 202 -8.01 -27.48 -4.10
N PHE A 203 -7.62 -27.11 -5.32
CA PHE A 203 -6.84 -25.89 -5.55
C PHE A 203 -7.75 -24.66 -5.50
N THR A 204 -8.93 -24.76 -6.09
CA THR A 204 -9.92 -23.70 -6.01
C THR A 204 -10.22 -23.34 -4.57
N GLN A 205 -10.53 -24.33 -3.71
CA GLN A 205 -10.79 -24.09 -2.30
C GLN A 205 -9.61 -23.46 -1.58
N ALA A 206 -8.39 -23.98 -1.77
CA ALA A 206 -7.17 -23.42 -1.15
C ALA A 206 -6.93 -21.97 -1.52
N LEU A 207 -7.18 -21.59 -2.79
CA LEU A 207 -7.03 -20.23 -3.27
C LEU A 207 -8.09 -19.29 -2.69
N TYR A 208 -9.34 -19.78 -2.54
CA TYR A 208 -10.40 -19.02 -1.87
C TYR A 208 -10.07 -18.79 -0.40
N ASP A 209 -9.69 -19.84 0.35
CA ASP A 209 -9.31 -19.72 1.77
C ASP A 209 -8.20 -18.69 1.97
N ALA A 210 -7.18 -18.72 1.12
CA ALA A 210 -6.05 -17.79 1.18
C ALA A 210 -6.45 -16.33 0.88
N ARG A 211 -7.33 -16.12 -0.12
CA ARG A 211 -7.87 -14.80 -0.47
C ARG A 211 -8.72 -14.24 0.66
N GLU A 212 -9.61 -15.04 1.22
CA GLU A 212 -10.46 -14.62 2.34
C GLU A 212 -9.63 -14.22 3.56
N LEU A 213 -8.55 -14.94 3.88
CA LEU A 213 -7.64 -14.57 4.96
C LEU A 213 -6.95 -13.22 4.69
N ALA A 214 -6.46 -12.98 3.47
CA ALA A 214 -5.85 -11.71 3.11
C ALA A 214 -6.87 -10.57 3.20
N MET A 215 -8.08 -10.76 2.66
CA MET A 215 -9.15 -9.76 2.71
C MET A 215 -9.60 -9.46 4.13
N ALA A 216 -9.79 -10.47 4.98
CA ALA A 216 -10.19 -10.29 6.37
C ALA A 216 -9.15 -9.47 7.18
N ARG A 217 -7.86 -9.67 6.92
CA ARG A 217 -6.79 -8.89 7.55
C ARG A 217 -6.82 -7.43 7.13
N MET A 218 -6.99 -7.17 5.83
CA MET A 218 -7.14 -5.80 5.31
C MET A 218 -8.38 -5.11 5.92
N GLN A 219 -9.51 -5.81 6.04
CA GLN A 219 -10.72 -5.29 6.66
C GLN A 219 -10.51 -4.96 8.14
N ALA A 220 -9.80 -5.82 8.88
CA ALA A 220 -9.49 -5.57 10.29
C ALA A 220 -8.64 -4.29 10.48
N GLU A 221 -7.72 -3.99 9.56
CA GLU A 221 -6.99 -2.71 9.58
C GLU A 221 -7.90 -1.51 9.31
N ALA A 222 -8.84 -1.62 8.37
CA ALA A 222 -9.81 -0.58 8.08
C ALA A 222 -10.73 -0.32 9.29
N GLU A 223 -11.19 -1.36 9.97
CA GLU A 223 -11.95 -1.27 11.20
C GLU A 223 -11.16 -0.55 12.31
N ALA A 224 -9.88 -0.85 12.47
CA ALA A 224 -9.00 -0.18 13.44
C ALA A 224 -8.80 1.31 13.14
N LEU A 225 -8.98 1.75 11.89
CA LEU A 225 -8.99 3.15 11.48
C LEU A 225 -10.38 3.79 11.60
N HIS A 226 -11.41 3.05 12.01
CA HIS A 226 -12.81 3.47 12.00
C HIS A 226 -13.29 3.90 10.61
N ALA A 227 -12.87 3.17 9.58
CA ALA A 227 -13.29 3.41 8.22
C ALA A 227 -14.73 2.94 7.98
N GLU A 228 -15.44 3.63 7.08
CA GLU A 228 -16.76 3.20 6.61
C GLU A 228 -16.66 2.31 5.35
N GLY A 229 -15.50 2.32 4.69
CA GLY A 229 -15.25 1.50 3.52
C GLY A 229 -13.79 1.48 3.12
N VAL A 230 -13.47 0.60 2.15
CA VAL A 230 -12.17 0.51 1.51
C VAL A 230 -12.40 0.62 0.00
N VAL A 231 -11.70 1.52 -0.65
CA VAL A 231 -11.79 1.75 -2.10
C VAL A 231 -10.46 1.43 -2.78
N GLY A 232 -10.51 1.22 -4.10
CA GLY A 232 -9.31 0.90 -4.88
C GLY A 232 -8.71 -0.47 -4.55
N VAL A 233 -9.49 -1.41 -3.99
CA VAL A 233 -8.98 -2.71 -3.54
C VAL A 233 -8.35 -3.47 -4.70
N GLN A 234 -7.10 -3.87 -4.49
CA GLN A 234 -6.35 -4.75 -5.36
C GLN A 234 -6.01 -6.04 -4.61
N LEU A 235 -6.16 -7.17 -5.26
CA LEU A 235 -5.77 -8.48 -4.74
C LEU A 235 -4.73 -9.08 -5.67
N ASN A 236 -3.50 -9.11 -5.22
CA ASN A 236 -2.35 -9.60 -5.97
C ASN A 236 -1.97 -11.01 -5.50
N ALA A 237 -1.62 -11.88 -6.44
CA ALA A 237 -1.10 -13.21 -6.15
C ALA A 237 0.33 -13.31 -6.67
N HIS A 238 1.25 -13.64 -5.78
CA HIS A 238 2.66 -13.78 -6.09
C HIS A 238 3.16 -15.19 -5.75
N ASN A 239 3.78 -15.84 -6.72
CA ASN A 239 4.46 -17.12 -6.48
C ASN A 239 5.89 -16.83 -6.01
N HIS A 240 6.18 -17.18 -4.78
CA HIS A 240 7.52 -16.99 -4.23
C HIS A 240 8.42 -18.20 -4.46
N ARG A 241 9.71 -17.94 -4.71
CA ARG A 241 10.75 -18.98 -4.85
C ARG A 241 11.13 -19.65 -3.52
N TRP A 242 10.64 -19.12 -2.40
CA TRP A 242 11.04 -19.56 -1.03
C TRP A 242 10.35 -20.85 -0.55
N GLY A 243 9.54 -21.47 -1.38
CA GLY A 243 8.92 -22.78 -1.10
C GLY A 243 8.24 -23.32 -2.33
N GLY A 244 8.45 -24.60 -2.67
CA GLY A 244 7.69 -25.26 -3.72
C GLY A 244 6.19 -25.23 -3.37
N HIS A 245 5.34 -24.84 -4.35
CA HIS A 245 3.88 -24.78 -4.19
C HIS A 245 3.36 -23.76 -3.15
N THR A 246 4.08 -22.63 -2.98
CA THR A 246 3.70 -21.56 -2.06
C THR A 246 3.28 -20.32 -2.85
N THR A 247 2.06 -19.84 -2.58
CA THR A 247 1.51 -18.61 -3.18
C THR A 247 1.21 -17.59 -2.08
N GLU A 248 1.62 -16.37 -2.27
CA GLU A 248 1.21 -15.25 -1.44
C GLU A 248 0.00 -14.56 -2.07
N PHE A 249 -1.01 -14.29 -1.26
CA PHE A 249 -2.08 -13.33 -1.56
C PHE A 249 -1.87 -12.07 -0.76
N PHE A 250 -1.85 -10.97 -1.46
CA PHE A 250 -1.67 -9.64 -0.89
C PHE A 250 -2.83 -8.75 -1.33
N SER A 251 -3.65 -8.33 -0.36
CA SER A 251 -4.72 -7.34 -0.56
C SER A 251 -4.27 -5.98 -0.07
N ILE A 252 -4.63 -4.94 -0.81
CA ILE A 252 -4.30 -3.54 -0.50
C ILE A 252 -5.44 -2.65 -0.97
N GLY A 253 -5.66 -1.53 -0.29
CA GLY A 253 -6.65 -0.53 -0.67
C GLY A 253 -6.59 0.67 0.26
N THR A 254 -7.35 1.71 -0.05
CA THR A 254 -7.45 2.93 0.76
C THR A 254 -8.72 2.92 1.61
N ALA A 255 -8.57 2.93 2.93
CA ALA A 255 -9.64 3.07 3.89
C ALA A 255 -10.17 4.51 3.89
N VAL A 256 -11.50 4.68 3.87
CA VAL A 256 -12.15 5.98 3.70
C VAL A 256 -13.25 6.23 4.72
N ARG A 257 -13.52 7.53 4.97
CA ARG A 257 -14.70 7.99 5.70
C ARG A 257 -15.41 9.09 4.94
N PRO A 258 -16.75 9.24 5.07
CA PRO A 258 -17.47 10.35 4.47
C PRO A 258 -17.11 11.67 5.13
N LEU A 259 -17.09 12.74 4.36
CA LEU A 259 -16.97 14.14 4.77
C LEU A 259 -18.32 14.86 4.79
N ARG A 260 -19.28 14.31 4.05
CA ARG A 260 -20.63 14.86 3.91
C ARG A 260 -21.65 13.73 3.68
N ALA A 261 -22.92 14.03 3.82
CA ALA A 261 -23.99 13.04 3.66
C ALA A 261 -24.38 12.77 2.19
N ASP A 262 -24.10 13.71 1.29
CA ASP A 262 -24.28 13.51 -0.16
C ASP A 262 -22.94 13.17 -0.82
N HIS A 263 -22.98 12.35 -1.84
CA HIS A 263 -21.82 11.91 -2.60
C HIS A 263 -21.95 12.23 -4.08
N GLU A 264 -22.77 13.24 -4.42
CA GLU A 264 -22.94 13.68 -5.78
C GLU A 264 -21.68 14.40 -6.27
N ILE A 265 -21.17 13.94 -7.41
CA ILE A 265 -20.11 14.62 -8.17
C ILE A 265 -20.78 15.38 -9.29
N GLU A 266 -20.52 16.69 -9.38
CA GLU A 266 -20.93 17.49 -10.52
C GLU A 266 -20.38 16.85 -11.80
N ARG A 267 -21.27 16.55 -12.75
CA ARG A 267 -20.85 15.99 -14.04
C ARG A 267 -19.91 16.99 -14.70
N PRO A 268 -18.72 16.56 -15.18
CA PRO A 268 -17.85 17.46 -15.91
C PRO A 268 -18.58 17.97 -17.14
N THR A 269 -18.78 19.27 -17.21
CA THR A 269 -19.27 19.94 -18.41
C THR A 269 -18.14 19.95 -19.42
N MET A 270 -18.30 19.23 -20.53
CA MET A 270 -17.33 19.28 -21.62
C MET A 270 -17.47 20.66 -22.30
N VAL A 271 -16.52 21.55 -22.00
CA VAL A 271 -16.39 22.82 -22.72
C VAL A 271 -15.58 22.54 -23.98
N LEU A 272 -16.26 22.37 -25.09
CA LEU A 272 -15.65 22.40 -26.41
C LEU A 272 -15.44 23.87 -26.77
N SER A 273 -14.19 24.34 -26.78
CA SER A 273 -13.86 25.61 -27.42
C SER A 273 -14.08 25.45 -28.93
N LEU A 274 -15.04 26.19 -29.46
CA LEU A 274 -15.34 26.24 -30.90
C LEU A 274 -14.48 27.26 -31.66
N ASP A 275 -13.57 27.91 -30.95
CA ASP A 275 -12.61 28.84 -31.53
C ASP A 275 -11.36 28.07 -31.98
N GLY A 276 -11.41 27.58 -33.22
CA GLY A 276 -10.32 26.98 -33.97
C GLY A 276 -9.69 28.00 -34.91
#